data_378101f9d6f45de58d6c4c1346d725dc
#
_entry.id   378101f9d6f45de58d6c4c1346d725dc
#
_cell.length_a   1.000
_cell.length_b   1.000
_cell.length_c   1.000
_cell.angle_alpha   90.00
_cell.angle_beta   90.00
_cell.angle_gamma   90.00
#
_symmetry.space_group_name_H-M   'P 1'
#
loop_
_entity.id
_entity.type
_entity.pdbx_description
1 polymer ?
#
loop_
_entity_poly.entity_id
_entity_poly.type
_entity_poly.pdbx_seq_one_letter_code
_entity_poly.pdbx_strand_id
1 'polypeptide(L)'
;RGEPDAELLHHLEAIVSRARAQGVQILLFMPPLIPGLDARLMASAHSAAQLRQTKTMLRQWALQHQVPLFDGGPSERYGCLPTEFIDAHHALPDCYRKFMKQVFADRKVLP
;
A
#
# COMPACT_ATOMS: atom_id res chain seq x y z
N ARG A 1 -16.92 -8.18 -3.49
CA ARG A 1 -16.73 -7.67 -2.16
C ARG A 1 -15.50 -6.82 -2.05
N GLY A 2 -15.61 -5.70 -1.37
CA GLY A 2 -14.51 -4.77 -1.23
C GLY A 2 -13.87 -4.77 0.16
N GLU A 3 -14.31 -5.64 1.05
CA GLU A 3 -13.82 -5.65 2.42
C GLU A 3 -12.64 -6.61 2.58
N PRO A 4 -11.59 -6.21 3.31
CA PRO A 4 -10.53 -7.14 3.66
C PRO A 4 -11.08 -8.29 4.47
N ASP A 5 -10.51 -9.46 4.25
CA ASP A 5 -10.85 -10.64 5.01
C ASP A 5 -10.44 -10.44 6.47
N ALA A 6 -11.38 -10.69 7.40
CA ALA A 6 -11.08 -10.55 8.83
C ALA A 6 -9.96 -11.49 9.27
N GLU A 7 -9.87 -12.65 8.66
CA GLU A 7 -8.79 -13.60 8.95
C GLU A 7 -7.44 -13.06 8.50
N LEU A 8 -7.40 -12.37 7.36
CA LEU A 8 -6.18 -11.72 6.88
C LEU A 8 -5.71 -10.65 7.87
N LEU A 9 -6.63 -9.81 8.34
CA LEU A 9 -6.28 -8.79 9.33
C LEU A 9 -5.76 -9.41 10.62
N HIS A 10 -6.34 -10.54 11.02
CA HIS A 10 -5.89 -11.26 12.19
C HIS A 10 -4.46 -11.77 12.02
N HIS A 11 -4.13 -12.29 10.84
CA HIS A 11 -2.76 -12.72 10.53
C HIS A 11 -1.79 -11.54 10.55
N LEU A 12 -2.21 -10.39 10.02
CA LEU A 12 -1.37 -9.19 10.07
C LEU A 12 -1.08 -8.76 11.51
N GLU A 13 -2.08 -8.82 12.39
CA GLU A 13 -1.88 -8.53 13.80
C GLU A 13 -0.83 -9.44 14.42
N ALA A 14 -0.89 -10.73 14.12
CA ALA A 14 0.08 -11.69 14.63
C ALA A 14 1.49 -11.38 14.13
N ILE A 15 1.63 -11.03 12.85
CA ILE A 15 2.92 -10.68 12.25
C ILE A 15 3.50 -9.44 12.94
N VAL A 16 2.70 -8.39 13.10
CA VAL A 16 3.14 -7.15 13.73
C VAL A 16 3.54 -7.39 15.17
N SER A 17 2.73 -8.15 15.91
CA SER A 17 3.02 -8.46 17.30
C SER A 17 4.33 -9.20 17.46
N ARG A 18 4.56 -10.21 16.60
CA ARG A 18 5.79 -11.00 16.64
C ARG A 18 7.01 -10.15 16.28
N ALA A 19 6.87 -9.30 15.27
CA ALA A 19 7.96 -8.41 14.86
C ALA A 19 8.35 -7.46 15.98
N ARG A 20 7.35 -6.86 16.62
CA ARG A 20 7.60 -5.93 17.74
C ARG A 20 8.27 -6.62 18.91
N ALA A 21 7.88 -7.85 19.19
CA ALA A 21 8.52 -8.63 20.26
C ALA A 21 10.01 -8.86 19.98
N GLN A 22 10.41 -8.84 18.72
CA GLN A 22 11.81 -9.04 18.32
C GLN A 22 12.52 -7.72 18.00
N GLY A 23 11.89 -6.58 18.28
CA GLY A 23 12.48 -5.28 17.99
C GLY A 23 12.52 -4.92 16.51
N VAL A 24 11.74 -5.60 15.68
CA VAL A 24 11.67 -5.35 14.25
C VAL A 24 10.56 -4.35 13.97
N GLN A 25 10.88 -3.32 13.22
CA GLN A 25 9.93 -2.30 12.82
C GLN A 25 9.25 -2.71 11.52
N ILE A 26 7.92 -2.61 11.47
CA ILE A 26 7.13 -2.98 10.30
C ILE A 26 6.48 -1.74 9.70
N LEU A 27 6.48 -1.67 8.39
CA LEU A 27 5.63 -0.74 7.66
C LEU A 27 4.87 -1.53 6.59
N LEU A 28 3.72 -1.03 6.21
CA LEU A 28 2.89 -1.64 5.18
C LEU A 28 2.79 -0.71 3.98
N PHE A 29 2.62 -1.29 2.81
CA PHE A 29 2.29 -0.49 1.64
C PHE A 29 1.32 -1.24 0.74
N MET A 30 0.48 -0.48 0.04
CA MET A 30 -0.28 -1.00 -1.08
C MET A 30 0.61 -0.93 -2.31
N PRO A 31 0.72 -2.02 -3.08
CA PRO A 31 1.66 -2.06 -4.20
C PRO A 31 1.38 -0.99 -5.25
N PRO A 32 2.43 -0.52 -5.96
CA PRO A 32 2.23 0.39 -7.07
C PRO A 32 1.39 -0.24 -8.18
N LEU A 33 0.51 0.56 -8.77
CA LEU A 33 -0.26 0.18 -9.95
C LEU A 33 0.32 0.88 -11.17
N ILE A 34 0.17 0.26 -12.34
CA ILE A 34 0.66 0.86 -13.58
C ILE A 34 0.09 2.27 -13.72
N PRO A 35 0.89 3.25 -14.20
CA PRO A 35 0.41 4.63 -14.30
C PRO A 35 -0.94 4.74 -15.00
N GLY A 36 -1.83 5.52 -14.41
CA GLY A 36 -3.18 5.75 -14.92
C GLY A 36 -4.23 4.77 -14.42
N LEU A 37 -3.85 3.61 -13.89
CA LEU A 37 -4.84 2.63 -13.44
C LEU A 37 -5.61 3.11 -12.23
N ASP A 38 -4.94 3.72 -11.27
CA ASP A 38 -5.62 4.23 -10.07
C ASP A 38 -6.71 5.22 -10.47
N ALA A 39 -6.41 6.15 -11.39
CA ALA A 39 -7.37 7.12 -11.87
C ALA A 39 -8.54 6.45 -12.61
N ARG A 40 -8.27 5.40 -13.37
CA ARG A 40 -9.33 4.67 -14.07
C ARG A 40 -10.25 3.94 -13.11
N LEU A 41 -9.68 3.34 -12.06
CA LEU A 41 -10.49 2.70 -11.04
C LEU A 41 -11.36 3.70 -10.31
N MET A 42 -10.83 4.89 -10.05
CA MET A 42 -11.60 5.96 -9.38
C MET A 42 -12.65 6.58 -10.29
N ALA A 43 -12.56 6.42 -11.60
CA ALA A 43 -13.54 6.96 -12.55
C ALA A 43 -14.83 6.14 -12.57
N SER A 44 -14.81 4.87 -12.16
CA SER A 44 -15.99 4.03 -12.06
C SER A 44 -16.55 4.12 -10.65
N ALA A 45 -17.83 4.44 -10.51
CA ALA A 45 -18.46 4.60 -9.19
C ALA A 45 -18.32 3.33 -8.33
N HIS A 46 -18.53 2.16 -8.95
CA HIS A 46 -18.43 0.89 -8.23
C HIS A 46 -17.00 0.62 -7.75
N SER A 47 -16.03 0.72 -8.66
CA SER A 47 -14.62 0.48 -8.32
C SER A 47 -14.11 1.51 -7.32
N ALA A 48 -14.52 2.78 -7.48
CA ALA A 48 -14.12 3.85 -6.56
C ALA A 48 -14.64 3.58 -5.15
N ALA A 49 -15.88 3.13 -5.02
CA ALA A 49 -16.46 2.81 -3.72
C ALA A 49 -15.70 1.66 -3.04
N GLN A 50 -15.43 0.58 -3.78
CA GLN A 50 -14.69 -0.56 -3.25
C GLN A 50 -13.27 -0.16 -2.84
N LEU A 51 -12.61 0.61 -3.69
CA LEU A 51 -11.23 1.03 -3.42
C LEU A 51 -11.16 1.92 -2.18
N ARG A 52 -12.07 2.89 -2.07
CA ARG A 52 -12.13 3.75 -0.89
C ARG A 52 -12.40 2.96 0.37
N GLN A 53 -13.33 2.00 0.31
CA GLN A 53 -13.66 1.16 1.45
C GLN A 53 -12.46 0.36 1.93
N THR A 54 -11.75 -0.29 1.00
CA THR A 54 -10.57 -1.07 1.32
C THR A 54 -9.48 -0.19 1.93
N LYS A 55 -9.20 0.96 1.30
CA LYS A 55 -8.18 1.87 1.80
C LYS A 55 -8.54 2.41 3.19
N THR A 56 -9.81 2.74 3.41
CA THR A 56 -10.28 3.23 4.70
C THR A 56 -10.07 2.18 5.78
N MET A 57 -10.44 0.94 5.51
CA MET A 57 -10.28 -0.14 6.49
C MET A 57 -8.81 -0.39 6.81
N LEU A 58 -7.96 -0.40 5.79
CA LEU A 58 -6.53 -0.60 5.99
C LEU A 58 -5.91 0.56 6.79
N ARG A 59 -6.30 1.79 6.49
CA ARG A 59 -5.81 2.95 7.22
C ARG A 59 -6.25 2.93 8.68
N GLN A 60 -7.50 2.56 8.94
CA GLN A 60 -8.00 2.45 10.31
C GLN A 60 -7.25 1.37 11.08
N TRP A 61 -7.05 0.22 10.44
CA TRP A 61 -6.29 -0.88 11.05
C TRP A 61 -4.85 -0.43 11.36
N ALA A 62 -4.21 0.23 10.40
CA ALA A 62 -2.84 0.68 10.56
C ALA A 62 -2.71 1.71 11.69
N LEU A 63 -3.64 2.66 11.77
CA LEU A 63 -3.66 3.63 12.85
C LEU A 63 -3.86 2.96 14.20
N GLN A 64 -4.79 2.03 14.28
CA GLN A 64 -5.10 1.32 15.51
C GLN A 64 -3.90 0.55 16.02
N HIS A 65 -3.12 -0.03 15.11
CA HIS A 65 -1.95 -0.84 15.48
C HIS A 65 -0.64 -0.06 15.40
N GLN A 66 -0.71 1.24 15.11
CA GLN A 66 0.46 2.12 15.02
C GLN A 66 1.49 1.63 14.00
N VAL A 67 0.99 1.17 12.85
CA VAL A 67 1.81 0.70 11.73
C VAL A 67 1.74 1.73 10.62
N PRO A 68 2.89 2.24 10.12
CA PRO A 68 2.87 3.14 8.96
C PRO A 68 2.32 2.42 7.74
N LEU A 69 1.49 3.11 6.98
CA LEU A 69 0.89 2.57 5.75
C LEU A 69 1.07 3.57 4.63
N PHE A 70 1.57 3.08 3.49
CA PHE A 70 1.80 3.89 2.30
C PHE A 70 0.99 3.38 1.14
N ASP A 71 0.43 4.31 0.37
CA ASP A 71 -0.33 3.98 -0.83
C ASP A 71 0.56 4.12 -2.04
N GLY A 72 1.00 2.98 -2.59
CA GLY A 72 1.80 2.95 -3.81
C GLY A 72 0.97 2.94 -5.08
N GLY A 73 -0.37 2.86 -4.96
CA GLY A 73 -1.25 2.68 -6.11
C GLY A 73 -1.02 3.66 -7.24
N PRO A 74 -1.16 4.98 -7.05
CA PRO A 74 -0.90 5.95 -8.13
C PRO A 74 0.60 6.14 -8.35
N SER A 75 1.23 5.19 -9.02
CA SER A 75 2.69 5.10 -9.15
C SER A 75 3.30 6.26 -9.93
N GLU A 76 2.50 6.96 -10.74
CA GLU A 76 2.97 8.15 -11.43
C GLU A 76 3.45 9.24 -10.45
N ARG A 77 2.96 9.22 -9.22
CA ARG A 77 3.44 10.15 -8.19
C ARG A 77 4.90 9.95 -7.85
N TYR A 78 5.41 8.74 -8.07
CA TYR A 78 6.80 8.40 -7.76
C TYR A 78 7.68 8.43 -8.99
N GLY A 79 7.10 8.80 -10.15
CA GLY A 79 7.80 8.84 -11.41
C GLY A 79 7.92 7.49 -12.10
N CYS A 80 7.11 6.52 -11.71
CA CYS A 80 7.11 5.22 -12.40
C CYS A 80 6.56 5.35 -13.80
N LEU A 81 7.12 4.58 -14.73
CA LEU A 81 6.73 4.55 -16.13
C LEU A 81 6.00 3.25 -16.43
N PRO A 82 5.09 3.23 -17.44
CA PRO A 82 4.40 1.99 -17.82
C PRO A 82 5.35 0.85 -18.15
N THR A 83 6.52 1.16 -18.73
CA THR A 83 7.52 0.16 -19.07
C THR A 83 8.18 -0.47 -17.86
N GLU A 84 7.95 0.07 -16.67
CA GLU A 84 8.48 -0.45 -15.41
C GLU A 84 7.50 -1.42 -14.74
N PHE A 85 6.59 -1.99 -15.52
CA PHE A 85 5.60 -2.95 -15.01
C PHE A 85 5.57 -4.19 -15.92
N ILE A 86 5.43 -5.36 -15.29
CA ILE A 86 5.18 -6.61 -16.01
C ILE A 86 3.73 -6.65 -16.45
N ASP A 87 2.83 -6.24 -15.57
CA ASP A 87 1.40 -6.10 -15.83
C ASP A 87 0.85 -4.96 -14.96
N ALA A 88 -0.46 -4.83 -14.91
CA ALA A 88 -1.12 -3.68 -14.28
C ALA A 88 -0.75 -3.47 -12.80
N HIS A 89 -0.35 -4.53 -12.11
CA HIS A 89 -0.10 -4.47 -10.66
C HIS A 89 1.17 -5.18 -10.22
N HIS A 90 2.07 -5.49 -11.16
CA HIS A 90 3.37 -6.08 -10.84
C HIS A 90 4.49 -5.18 -11.34
N ALA A 91 4.93 -4.28 -10.48
CA ALA A 91 6.01 -3.36 -10.79
C ALA A 91 7.36 -4.07 -10.82
N LEU A 92 8.23 -3.62 -11.73
CA LEU A 92 9.61 -4.05 -11.79
C LEU A 92 10.44 -3.30 -10.74
N PRO A 93 11.67 -3.75 -10.46
CA PRO A 93 12.51 -3.15 -9.43
C PRO A 93 12.72 -1.64 -9.56
N ASP A 94 12.80 -1.11 -10.78
CA ASP A 94 13.00 0.32 -10.97
C ASP A 94 11.87 1.16 -10.39
N CYS A 95 10.63 0.73 -10.58
CA CYS A 95 9.48 1.43 -9.99
C CYS A 95 9.50 1.30 -8.47
N TYR A 96 9.75 0.11 -7.94
CA TYR A 96 9.84 -0.09 -6.50
C TYR A 96 10.94 0.75 -5.88
N ARG A 97 12.07 0.90 -6.56
CA ARG A 97 13.17 1.75 -6.07
C ARG A 97 12.71 3.20 -5.93
N LYS A 98 11.98 3.70 -6.92
CA LYS A 98 11.43 5.06 -6.89
C LYS A 98 10.42 5.22 -5.75
N PHE A 99 9.55 4.24 -5.59
CA PHE A 99 8.54 4.25 -4.53
C PHE A 99 9.21 4.21 -3.15
N MET A 100 10.15 3.30 -2.94
CA MET A 100 10.84 3.16 -1.67
C MET A 100 11.66 4.39 -1.33
N LYS A 101 12.25 5.04 -2.33
CA LYS A 101 12.96 6.30 -2.12
C LYS A 101 12.03 7.34 -1.53
N GLN A 102 10.80 7.42 -2.03
CA GLN A 102 9.80 8.36 -1.52
C GLN A 102 9.37 7.97 -0.10
N VAL A 103 9.13 6.70 0.15
CA VAL A 103 8.74 6.19 1.47
C VAL A 103 9.79 6.55 2.52
N PHE A 104 11.07 6.31 2.23
CA PHE A 104 12.14 6.57 3.18
C PHE A 104 12.55 8.04 3.25
N ALA A 105 12.16 8.85 2.28
CA ALA A 105 12.35 10.30 2.37
C ALA A 105 11.38 10.93 3.36
N ASP A 106 10.23 10.30 3.59
CA ASP A 106 9.25 10.77 4.58
C ASP A 106 9.66 10.26 5.96
N ARG A 107 10.35 11.09 6.69
CA ARG A 107 10.92 10.76 8.00
C ARG A 107 9.88 10.44 9.07
N LYS A 108 8.60 10.64 8.80
CA LYS A 108 7.54 10.28 9.74
C LYS A 108 7.40 8.78 9.92
N VAL A 109 7.97 8.01 9.03
CA VAL A 109 7.87 6.55 9.01
C VAL A 109 8.91 5.93 9.91
N LEU A 110 10.11 6.51 9.94
CA LEU A 110 11.23 5.95 10.69
C LEU A 110 11.45 6.77 11.96
N PRO A 111 11.69 6.10 13.09
CA PRO A 111 11.98 6.81 14.34
C PRO A 111 13.27 7.58 14.26
#